data_e107c64f6d338166a40e0207e682935e
#
_entry.id   e107c64f6d338166a40e0207e682935e
#
_cell.length_a   1.000
_cell.length_b   1.000
_cell.length_c   1.000
_cell.angle_alpha   90.00
_cell.angle_beta   90.00
_cell.angle_gamma   90.00
#
_symmetry.space_group_name_H-M   'P 1'
#
loop_
_entity.id
_entity.type
_entity.pdbx_description
1 polymer ?
#
loop_
_entity_poly.entity_id
_entity_poly.type
_entity_poly.pdbx_seq_one_letter_code
_entity_poly.pdbx_strand_id
1 'polypeptide(L)'
;MDDFHMIMAESFHPFRDSTDLGPAKANAEALVEAAETWLNAPIPEKVNNDEIKGKLQALKDEAVAFAMVSKTNDDAAIGQSLTKLHDLFHGLQEEWYGGHEEHHEHH
;
A
#
# COMPACT_ATOMS: atom_id res chain seq x y z
N MET A 1 -6.13 8.68 0.78
CA MET A 1 -5.85 7.61 -0.18
C MET A 1 -4.96 8.05 -1.32
N ASP A 2 -5.21 9.21 -1.86
CA ASP A 2 -4.42 9.70 -3.00
C ASP A 2 -2.94 9.85 -2.67
N ASP A 3 -2.63 10.33 -1.46
CA ASP A 3 -1.25 10.47 -1.04
C ASP A 3 -0.56 9.11 -1.00
N PHE A 4 -1.23 8.11 -0.44
CA PHE A 4 -0.65 6.76 -0.38
C PHE A 4 -0.46 6.21 -1.78
N HIS A 5 -1.44 6.41 -2.66
CA HIS A 5 -1.37 5.95 -4.05
C HIS A 5 -0.16 6.53 -4.77
N MET A 6 0.06 7.85 -4.63
CA MET A 6 1.20 8.50 -5.28
C MET A 6 2.53 7.97 -4.77
N ILE A 7 2.66 7.86 -3.45
CA ILE A 7 3.90 7.37 -2.85
C ILE A 7 4.15 5.92 -3.25
N MET A 8 3.10 5.12 -3.25
CA MET A 8 3.21 3.72 -3.65
C MET A 8 3.64 3.59 -5.11
N ALA A 9 3.06 4.41 -6.00
CA ALA A 9 3.43 4.38 -7.41
C ALA A 9 4.90 4.75 -7.60
N GLU A 10 5.35 5.80 -6.93
CA GLU A 10 6.75 6.24 -7.01
C GLU A 10 7.72 5.19 -6.47
N SER A 11 7.25 4.40 -5.51
CA SER A 11 8.09 3.38 -4.88
C SER A 11 8.10 2.08 -5.68
N PHE A 12 6.93 1.68 -6.19
CA PHE A 12 6.78 0.37 -6.82
C PHE A 12 7.18 0.35 -8.29
N HIS A 13 6.87 1.42 -9.04
CA HIS A 13 7.16 1.42 -10.48
C HIS A 13 8.64 1.23 -10.80
N PRO A 14 9.58 1.95 -10.15
CA PRO A 14 11.01 1.71 -10.40
C PRO A 14 11.44 0.29 -10.04
N PHE A 15 10.88 -0.26 -8.98
CA PHE A 15 11.18 -1.64 -8.59
C PHE A 15 10.69 -2.62 -9.65
N ARG A 16 9.45 -2.44 -10.12
CA ARG A 16 8.86 -3.32 -11.11
C ARG A 16 9.61 -3.24 -12.45
N ASP A 17 9.96 -2.03 -12.86
CA ASP A 17 10.56 -1.81 -14.18
C ASP A 17 12.06 -2.10 -14.23
N SER A 18 12.77 -1.81 -13.12
CA SER A 18 14.23 -1.87 -13.11
C SER A 18 14.81 -2.54 -11.87
N THR A 19 13.98 -3.12 -11.04
CA THR A 19 14.39 -3.68 -9.75
C THR A 19 15.10 -2.63 -8.87
N ASP A 20 14.72 -1.37 -9.02
CA ASP A 20 15.33 -0.27 -8.29
C ASP A 20 14.56 0.00 -7.01
N LEU A 21 15.16 -0.36 -5.88
CA LEU A 21 14.55 -0.19 -4.56
C LEU A 21 14.89 1.14 -3.90
N GLY A 22 15.69 1.98 -4.57
CA GLY A 22 16.07 3.28 -4.02
C GLY A 22 14.88 4.16 -3.64
N PRO A 23 13.96 4.42 -4.58
CA PRO A 23 12.77 5.23 -4.24
C PRO A 23 11.91 4.60 -3.14
N ALA A 24 11.75 3.27 -3.15
CA ALA A 24 10.97 2.59 -2.13
C ALA A 24 11.58 2.77 -0.74
N LYS A 25 12.89 2.65 -0.65
CA LYS A 25 13.60 2.86 0.63
C LYS A 25 13.47 4.30 1.10
N ALA A 26 13.58 5.25 0.17
CA ALA A 26 13.45 6.66 0.52
C ALA A 26 12.05 7.02 0.98
N ASN A 27 11.04 6.33 0.45
CA ASN A 27 9.64 6.62 0.74
C ASN A 27 9.05 5.75 1.84
N ALA A 28 9.85 4.87 2.46
CA ALA A 28 9.33 3.91 3.43
C ALA A 28 8.56 4.57 4.57
N GLU A 29 9.13 5.60 5.18
CA GLU A 29 8.47 6.28 6.28
C GLU A 29 7.25 7.08 5.81
N ALA A 30 7.33 7.66 4.62
CA ALA A 30 6.19 8.36 4.06
C ALA A 30 5.02 7.40 3.83
N LEU A 31 5.31 6.17 3.43
CA LEU A 31 4.26 5.15 3.28
C LEU A 31 3.59 4.84 4.61
N VAL A 32 4.38 4.74 5.69
CA VAL A 32 3.82 4.52 7.02
C VAL A 32 2.91 5.67 7.42
N GLU A 33 3.38 6.90 7.26
CA GLU A 33 2.61 8.08 7.62
C GLU A 33 1.32 8.18 6.81
N ALA A 34 1.41 7.92 5.51
CA ALA A 34 0.23 7.97 4.66
C ALA A 34 -0.78 6.89 5.05
N ALA A 35 -0.31 5.69 5.39
CA ALA A 35 -1.19 4.61 5.83
C ALA A 35 -1.87 4.98 7.15
N GLU A 36 -1.11 5.56 8.09
CA GLU A 36 -1.68 5.99 9.36
C GLU A 36 -2.72 7.09 9.18
N THR A 37 -2.42 8.04 8.31
CA THR A 37 -3.35 9.13 8.02
C THR A 37 -4.64 8.57 7.44
N TRP A 38 -4.52 7.62 6.52
CA TRP A 38 -5.68 7.00 5.90
C TRP A 38 -6.49 6.22 6.92
N LEU A 39 -5.80 5.43 7.77
CA LEU A 39 -6.46 4.62 8.80
C LEU A 39 -7.26 5.50 9.78
N ASN A 40 -6.75 6.69 10.11
CA ASN A 40 -7.37 7.59 11.06
C ASN A 40 -8.35 8.58 10.42
N ALA A 41 -8.42 8.60 9.10
CA ALA A 41 -9.32 9.50 8.39
C ALA A 41 -10.75 8.96 8.45
N PRO A 42 -11.76 9.85 8.32
CA PRO A 42 -13.13 9.38 8.24
C PRO A 42 -13.33 8.45 7.05
N ILE A 43 -13.99 7.33 7.27
CA ILE A 43 -14.28 6.36 6.22
C ILE A 43 -15.66 6.67 5.65
N PRO A 44 -15.80 6.81 4.31
CA PRO A 44 -17.12 7.03 3.72
C PRO A 44 -18.10 5.93 4.12
N GLU A 45 -19.32 6.30 4.36
CA GLU A 45 -20.33 5.38 4.83
C GLU A 45 -20.48 4.15 3.95
N LYS A 46 -20.33 4.33 2.64
CA LYS A 46 -20.40 3.26 1.65
C LYS A 46 -19.43 2.14 1.91
N VAL A 47 -18.27 2.44 2.45
CA VAL A 47 -17.20 1.46 2.66
C VAL A 47 -16.83 1.34 4.13
N ASN A 48 -17.65 1.90 5.02
CA ASN A 48 -17.37 1.84 6.45
C ASN A 48 -17.88 0.52 7.02
N ASN A 49 -17.05 -0.50 6.95
CA ASN A 49 -17.35 -1.82 7.49
C ASN A 49 -16.09 -2.43 8.09
N ASP A 50 -16.27 -3.53 8.80
CA ASP A 50 -15.16 -4.17 9.51
C ASP A 50 -14.10 -4.70 8.54
N GLU A 51 -14.49 -5.13 7.37
CA GLU A 51 -13.55 -5.65 6.38
C GLU A 51 -12.60 -4.56 5.91
N ILE A 52 -13.14 -3.38 5.59
CA ILE A 52 -12.33 -2.23 5.18
C ILE A 52 -11.41 -1.79 6.30
N LYS A 53 -11.93 -1.72 7.53
CA LYS A 53 -11.11 -1.33 8.68
C LYS A 53 -9.98 -2.32 8.91
N GLY A 54 -10.26 -3.61 8.77
CA GLY A 54 -9.24 -4.65 8.90
C GLY A 54 -8.17 -4.53 7.83
N LYS A 55 -8.58 -4.21 6.61
CA LYS A 55 -7.63 -4.04 5.51
C LYS A 55 -6.76 -2.81 5.68
N LEU A 56 -7.34 -1.71 6.18
CA LEU A 56 -6.57 -0.51 6.49
C LEU A 56 -5.53 -0.79 7.57
N GLN A 57 -5.92 -1.53 8.60
CA GLN A 57 -5.00 -1.90 9.66
C GLN A 57 -3.88 -2.79 9.12
N ALA A 58 -4.23 -3.78 8.28
CA ALA A 58 -3.24 -4.66 7.67
C ALA A 58 -2.28 -3.88 6.77
N LEU A 59 -2.79 -2.91 6.03
CA LEU A 59 -1.97 -2.05 5.18
C LEU A 59 -0.97 -1.27 6.01
N LYS A 60 -1.43 -0.67 7.10
CA LYS A 60 -0.57 0.10 7.99
C LYS A 60 0.49 -0.80 8.63
N ASP A 61 0.08 -1.98 9.10
CA ASP A 61 1.02 -2.92 9.71
C ASP A 61 2.09 -3.37 8.72
N GLU A 62 1.70 -3.62 7.48
CA GLU A 62 2.66 -4.02 6.46
C GLU A 62 3.58 -2.86 6.08
N ALA A 63 3.07 -1.63 6.08
CA ALA A 63 3.90 -0.45 5.82
C ALA A 63 4.98 -0.31 6.89
N VAL A 64 4.62 -0.54 8.16
CA VAL A 64 5.60 -0.52 9.25
C VAL A 64 6.63 -1.62 9.06
N ALA A 65 6.20 -2.82 8.70
CA ALA A 65 7.11 -3.94 8.45
C ALA A 65 8.05 -3.61 7.29
N PHE A 66 7.51 -3.02 6.23
CA PHE A 66 8.32 -2.60 5.09
C PHE A 66 9.37 -1.57 5.50
N ALA A 67 8.97 -0.58 6.31
CA ALA A 67 9.90 0.45 6.78
C ALA A 67 11.05 -0.17 7.57
N MET A 68 10.76 -1.17 8.38
CA MET A 68 11.79 -1.86 9.15
C MET A 68 12.73 -2.64 8.23
N VAL A 69 12.16 -3.39 7.29
CA VAL A 69 12.95 -4.23 6.38
C VAL A 69 13.78 -3.36 5.41
N SER A 70 13.28 -2.17 5.08
CA SER A 70 13.98 -1.28 4.16
C SER A 70 15.31 -0.78 4.71
N LYS A 71 15.50 -0.90 6.02
CA LYS A 71 16.74 -0.48 6.67
C LYS A 71 17.81 -1.58 6.63
N THR A 72 17.44 -2.76 6.18
CA THR A 72 18.39 -3.88 6.05
C THR A 72 19.03 -3.84 4.67
N ASN A 73 19.99 -4.73 4.45
CA ASN A 73 20.61 -4.87 3.13
C ASN A 73 20.05 -6.06 2.36
N ASP A 74 18.91 -6.58 2.78
CA ASP A 74 18.29 -7.75 2.14
C ASP A 74 17.29 -7.28 1.09
N ASP A 75 17.78 -7.06 -0.12
CA ASP A 75 16.96 -6.56 -1.21
C ASP A 75 15.81 -7.51 -1.56
N ALA A 76 16.03 -8.82 -1.43
CA ALA A 76 14.96 -9.78 -1.70
C ALA A 76 13.81 -9.61 -0.71
N ALA A 77 14.12 -9.45 0.57
CA ALA A 77 13.10 -9.24 1.59
C ALA A 77 12.38 -7.91 1.39
N ILE A 78 13.13 -6.87 1.03
CA ILE A 78 12.55 -5.55 0.76
C ILE A 78 11.58 -5.63 -0.41
N GLY A 79 11.99 -6.29 -1.50
CA GLY A 79 11.12 -6.44 -2.67
C GLY A 79 9.86 -7.23 -2.37
N GLN A 80 9.99 -8.30 -1.58
CA GLN A 80 8.83 -9.10 -1.19
C GLN A 80 7.85 -8.30 -0.35
N SER A 81 8.37 -7.54 0.61
CA SER A 81 7.52 -6.71 1.47
C SER A 81 6.83 -5.61 0.67
N LEU A 82 7.54 -5.00 -0.26
CA LEU A 82 6.98 -3.97 -1.13
C LEU A 82 5.85 -4.54 -1.99
N THR A 83 6.05 -5.73 -2.55
CA THR A 83 5.05 -6.39 -3.37
C THR A 83 3.80 -6.70 -2.55
N LYS A 84 3.99 -7.19 -1.33
CA LYS A 84 2.88 -7.50 -0.45
C LYS A 84 2.09 -6.24 -0.09
N LEU A 85 2.81 -5.15 0.19
CA LEU A 85 2.19 -3.87 0.50
C LEU A 85 1.37 -3.37 -0.69
N HIS A 86 1.94 -3.50 -1.88
CA HIS A 86 1.27 -3.11 -3.12
C HIS A 86 -0.02 -3.91 -3.33
N ASP A 87 0.05 -5.22 -3.11
CA ASP A 87 -1.12 -6.08 -3.28
C ASP A 87 -2.23 -5.74 -2.27
N LEU A 88 -1.86 -5.47 -1.03
CA LEU A 88 -2.82 -5.07 -0.01
C LEU A 88 -3.49 -3.75 -0.39
N PHE A 89 -2.69 -2.82 -0.89
CA PHE A 89 -3.23 -1.53 -1.31
C PHE A 89 -4.22 -1.70 -2.47
N HIS A 90 -3.88 -2.53 -3.45
CA HIS A 90 -4.76 -2.78 -4.59
C HIS A 90 -6.09 -3.39 -4.16
N GLY A 91 -6.05 -4.37 -3.28
CA GLY A 91 -7.28 -4.98 -2.78
C GLY A 91 -8.16 -3.99 -2.07
N LEU A 92 -7.55 -3.14 -1.25
CA LEU A 92 -8.27 -2.11 -0.52
C LEU A 92 -8.85 -1.06 -1.47
N GLN A 93 -8.07 -0.65 -2.47
CA GLN A 93 -8.51 0.33 -3.46
C GLN A 93 -9.73 -0.17 -4.23
N GLU A 94 -9.72 -1.43 -4.62
CA GLU A 94 -10.84 -2.01 -5.35
C GLU A 94 -12.12 -1.97 -4.52
N GLU A 95 -12.03 -2.33 -3.25
CA GLU A 95 -13.20 -2.29 -2.38
C GLU A 95 -13.63 -0.87 -2.05
N TRP A 96 -12.66 0.03 -1.91
CA TRP A 96 -12.95 1.43 -1.59
C TRP A 96 -13.78 2.08 -2.68
N TYR A 97 -13.48 1.77 -3.95
CA TYR A 97 -14.23 2.33 -5.07
C TYR A 97 -15.45 1.50 -5.45
N GLY A 98 -15.71 0.46 -4.67
CA GLY A 98 -16.85 -0.37 -4.88
C GLY A 98 -16.76 -1.14 -6.16
N GLY A 99 -15.54 -1.41 -6.59
CA GLY A 99 -15.34 -2.00 -7.86
C GLY A 99 -15.81 -3.36 -7.90
N HIS A 100 -16.66 -3.82 -7.88
CA HIS A 100 -16.97 -5.08 -8.08
C HIS A 100 -17.94 -5.04 -9.11
N GLU A 101 -18.20 -4.37 -9.65
CA GLU A 101 -18.87 -4.40 -10.65
C GLU A 101 -18.27 -4.42 -11.87
N GLU A 102 -17.96 -4.32 -11.33
CA GLU A 102 -17.45 -4.35 -12.19
C GLU A 102 -16.68 -4.64 -12.83
N HIS A 103 -16.65 -4.74 -12.64
CA HIS A 103 -15.78 -5.05 -13.19
C HIS A 103 -15.02 -5.39 -13.68
N HIS A 104 -15.12 -5.57 -13.73
CA HIS A 104 -14.30 -6.00 -14.22
C HIS A 104 -13.41 -6.18 -14.85
N GLU A 105 -13.47 -6.27 -15.02
CA GLU A 105 -12.62 -6.45 -15.58
C GLU A 105 -11.62 -6.55 -15.94
N HIS A 106 -11.68 -6.67 -16.02
CA HIS A 106 -10.58 -6.76 -16.25
C HIS A 106 -9.62 -6.68 -16.28
N HIS A 107 -9.70 -6.85 -16.23
CA HIS A 107 -8.59 -6.70 -16.03
C HIS A 107 -8.03 -6.73 -16.09
#